data_3b24a3b7fe3380e5fc3ef46a06d33714
#
_entry.id   3b24a3b7fe3380e5fc3ef46a06d33714
#
_cell.length_a   1.000
_cell.length_b   1.000
_cell.length_c   1.000
_cell.angle_alpha   90.00
_cell.angle_beta   90.00
_cell.angle_gamma   90.00
#
_symmetry.space_group_name_H-M   'P 1'
#
loop_
_entity.id
_entity.type
_entity.pdbx_description
1 polymer ?
#
loop_
_entity_poly.entity_id
_entity_poly.type
_entity_poly.pdbx_seq_one_letter_code
_entity_poly.pdbx_strand_id
1 'polypeptide(L)'
;YAKTTWVAQYGARMGFDSFPTNSRGWQYTSSGKVDGISGNVDMNAFGNKEYVNGGSSNSATSYEVKGNMGVEWRSIGAEKSVIGKPIANEVCDWTQGRVNCYQNFENGAISWTPSTGAHYTTGAIRKEWARRNYEHGVLGYPIEDEKKLSNDWKYQRFQNGDIWSRGTKESRIVLYNLRDSFYKNGGYSSLGGPVADEESMGRGWWRQRFQYGDVWSKDGTNYRFVIKFDLRDSWNQHRGFSWLGAPVANEENMGNGYWRQRCENGDVWTRNGASEKYIVMLNLRKEYYAKGGFSKLGGPVSEERNLGSIWRQDFQKGSIYAH
;
A
#
# COMPACT_ATOMS: atom_id res chain seq x y z
N TYR A 1 -10.38 -15.60 37.97
CA TYR A 1 -8.97 -15.75 38.35
C TYR A 1 -8.22 -14.48 37.95
N ALA A 2 -7.39 -13.94 38.90
CA ALA A 2 -6.57 -12.77 38.59
C ALA A 2 -5.57 -13.11 37.48
N LYS A 3 -5.53 -12.30 36.44
CA LYS A 3 -4.58 -12.46 35.30
C LYS A 3 -3.14 -12.08 35.66
N THR A 4 -2.96 -11.43 36.83
CA THR A 4 -1.66 -10.99 37.36
C THR A 4 -1.63 -11.25 38.86
N THR A 5 -0.49 -11.63 39.37
CA THR A 5 -0.27 -11.83 40.81
C THR A 5 0.98 -11.04 41.23
N TRP A 6 0.85 -10.27 42.32
CA TRP A 6 1.96 -9.57 42.93
C TRP A 6 2.12 -10.05 44.38
N VAL A 7 3.34 -10.42 44.77
CA VAL A 7 3.66 -10.97 46.06
C VAL A 7 4.86 -10.29 46.66
N ALA A 8 4.81 -9.89 47.89
CA ALA A 8 5.95 -9.45 48.67
C ALA A 8 6.63 -10.67 49.34
N GLN A 9 7.83 -11.00 48.92
CA GLN A 9 8.67 -12.04 49.50
C GLN A 9 10.13 -11.58 49.38
N TYR A 10 10.71 -11.18 50.49
CA TYR A 10 12.08 -10.63 50.52
C TYR A 10 13.11 -11.74 50.35
N GLY A 11 14.05 -11.54 49.44
CA GLY A 11 15.12 -12.48 49.16
C GLY A 11 15.65 -12.38 47.74
N ALA A 12 16.72 -13.13 47.46
CA ALA A 12 17.41 -13.13 46.17
C ALA A 12 16.67 -13.93 45.08
N ARG A 13 15.65 -14.70 45.45
CA ARG A 13 14.88 -15.53 44.50
C ARG A 13 13.41 -15.58 44.91
N MET A 14 12.53 -15.58 43.94
CA MET A 14 11.09 -15.84 44.15
C MET A 14 10.88 -17.31 44.49
N GLY A 15 10.37 -17.59 45.68
CA GLY A 15 10.20 -18.97 46.21
C GLY A 15 8.85 -19.62 45.92
N PHE A 16 7.99 -19.02 45.07
CA PHE A 16 6.66 -19.54 44.76
C PHE A 16 6.48 -19.79 43.25
N ASP A 17 6.20 -21.04 42.94
CA ASP A 17 6.08 -21.55 41.56
C ASP A 17 4.66 -21.84 41.13
N SER A 18 3.69 -21.80 42.05
CA SER A 18 2.36 -22.40 41.90
C SER A 18 1.33 -21.52 41.16
N PHE A 19 1.74 -20.41 40.56
CA PHE A 19 0.81 -19.55 39.81
C PHE A 19 0.78 -19.92 38.32
N PRO A 20 -0.39 -20.16 37.75
CA PRO A 20 -0.53 -20.62 36.36
C PRO A 20 -0.32 -19.53 35.33
N THR A 21 0.08 -18.31 35.72
CA THR A 21 0.27 -17.17 34.84
C THR A 21 1.74 -16.74 34.83
N ASN A 22 2.26 -16.35 33.64
CA ASN A 22 3.58 -15.81 33.49
C ASN A 22 3.68 -14.30 33.86
N SER A 23 2.55 -13.65 34.13
CA SER A 23 2.47 -12.25 34.54
C SER A 23 2.53 -12.12 36.04
N ARG A 24 3.73 -11.94 36.59
CA ARG A 24 3.99 -11.90 38.03
C ARG A 24 4.65 -10.59 38.42
N GLY A 25 4.27 -10.07 39.59
CA GLY A 25 4.97 -9.01 40.28
C GLY A 25 5.58 -9.57 41.56
N TRP A 26 6.84 -9.28 41.85
CA TRP A 26 7.55 -9.68 43.04
C TRP A 26 8.24 -8.49 43.67
N GLN A 27 7.84 -8.14 44.89
CA GLN A 27 8.60 -7.21 45.75
C GLN A 27 9.68 -7.98 46.45
N TYR A 28 10.94 -7.80 46.11
CA TYR A 28 12.04 -8.60 46.64
C TYR A 28 12.79 -7.92 47.77
N THR A 29 12.64 -6.60 47.97
CA THR A 29 13.18 -5.86 49.09
C THR A 29 12.37 -4.59 49.36
N SER A 30 12.40 -4.15 50.65
CA SER A 30 11.90 -2.85 51.10
C SER A 30 13.07 -1.90 51.51
N SER A 31 14.30 -2.31 51.24
CA SER A 31 15.50 -1.55 51.61
C SER A 31 16.41 -1.20 50.41
N GLY A 32 15.83 -1.15 49.19
CA GLY A 32 16.51 -0.76 48.00
C GLY A 32 17.01 0.69 48.05
N LYS A 33 18.02 0.99 47.25
CA LYS A 33 18.55 2.35 47.04
C LYS A 33 18.43 2.73 45.60
N VAL A 34 17.98 3.96 45.34
CA VAL A 34 17.85 4.55 44.02
C VAL A 34 18.52 5.92 44.06
N ASP A 35 19.41 6.19 43.11
CA ASP A 35 20.12 7.47 43.02
C ASP A 35 19.14 8.64 42.93
N GLY A 36 19.34 9.65 43.78
CA GLY A 36 18.50 10.81 43.88
C GLY A 36 17.30 10.67 44.83
N ILE A 37 17.12 9.50 45.47
CA ILE A 37 16.07 9.29 46.48
C ILE A 37 16.72 9.11 47.87
N SER A 38 16.33 9.95 48.85
CA SER A 38 16.74 9.84 50.22
C SER A 38 15.91 8.80 50.96
N GLY A 39 16.55 7.76 51.52
CA GLY A 39 15.87 6.70 52.26
C GLY A 39 15.89 5.35 51.53
N ASN A 40 15.10 4.43 52.02
CA ASN A 40 14.89 3.12 51.42
C ASN A 40 13.66 3.12 50.55
N VAL A 41 13.68 2.34 49.48
CA VAL A 41 12.57 2.15 48.57
C VAL A 41 12.22 0.67 48.40
N ASP A 42 10.97 0.40 48.08
CA ASP A 42 10.53 -0.90 47.68
C ASP A 42 11.00 -1.22 46.27
N MET A 43 11.71 -2.33 46.13
CA MET A 43 12.17 -2.76 44.80
C MET A 43 11.30 -3.94 44.32
N ASN A 44 10.83 -3.79 43.10
CA ASN A 44 9.90 -4.76 42.52
C ASN A 44 10.45 -5.26 41.18
N ALA A 45 10.22 -6.51 40.86
CA ALA A 45 10.45 -7.11 39.57
C ALA A 45 9.13 -7.62 38.99
N PHE A 46 8.92 -7.40 37.69
CA PHE A 46 7.74 -7.86 36.97
C PHE A 46 8.19 -8.65 35.74
N GLY A 47 7.54 -9.76 35.46
CA GLY A 47 7.87 -10.58 34.31
C GLY A 47 7.64 -12.08 34.54
N ASN A 48 8.25 -12.90 33.69
CA ASN A 48 8.24 -14.35 33.86
C ASN A 48 9.19 -14.81 34.98
N LYS A 49 9.11 -16.09 35.37
CA LYS A 49 9.91 -16.66 36.44
C LYS A 49 11.41 -16.46 36.30
N GLU A 50 11.95 -16.56 35.11
CA GLU A 50 13.37 -16.42 34.81
C GLU A 50 13.83 -14.96 34.97
N TYR A 51 13.03 -14.00 34.53
CA TYR A 51 13.29 -12.58 34.67
C TYR A 51 13.25 -12.11 36.14
N VAL A 52 12.26 -12.61 36.93
CA VAL A 52 12.05 -12.16 38.29
C VAL A 52 13.04 -12.81 39.28
N ASN A 53 13.61 -13.98 38.99
CA ASN A 53 14.60 -14.65 39.84
C ASN A 53 16.03 -14.13 39.71
N GLY A 54 16.21 -12.97 39.13
CA GLY A 54 17.46 -12.23 39.17
C GLY A 54 18.65 -13.02 38.68
N GLY A 55 18.58 -13.49 37.49
CA GLY A 55 19.78 -13.83 36.76
C GLY A 55 20.57 -12.55 36.52
N SER A 56 21.46 -12.20 37.45
CA SER A 56 22.52 -11.22 37.19
C SER A 56 23.48 -11.89 36.22
N SER A 57 23.10 -11.90 34.99
CA SER A 57 24.02 -12.11 33.89
C SER A 57 23.84 -10.96 32.92
N ASN A 58 24.89 -10.27 32.63
CA ASN A 58 25.12 -9.56 31.36
C ASN A 58 25.11 -10.54 30.17
N SER A 59 24.19 -11.51 30.14
CA SER A 59 23.83 -12.21 28.95
C SER A 59 22.67 -11.45 28.33
N ALA A 60 22.98 -10.68 27.30
CA ALA A 60 22.00 -10.22 26.35
C ALA A 60 21.00 -11.37 26.14
N THR A 61 19.74 -11.15 26.48
CA THR A 61 18.68 -12.17 26.30
C THR A 61 18.68 -12.54 24.82
N SER A 62 19.27 -13.69 24.52
CA SER A 62 19.38 -14.18 23.15
C SER A 62 18.03 -14.85 22.85
N TYR A 63 17.18 -14.13 22.12
CA TYR A 63 15.94 -14.70 21.62
C TYR A 63 16.26 -15.58 20.41
N GLU A 64 15.86 -16.84 20.44
CA GLU A 64 16.06 -17.75 19.34
C GLU A 64 15.04 -17.47 18.22
N VAL A 65 15.48 -17.46 16.96
CA VAL A 65 14.62 -17.36 15.79
C VAL A 65 14.52 -18.75 15.13
N LYS A 66 13.33 -19.36 15.23
CA LYS A 66 13.10 -20.77 14.86
C LYS A 66 12.40 -20.92 13.51
N GLY A 67 12.34 -22.18 13.05
CA GLY A 67 11.55 -22.61 11.91
C GLY A 67 11.75 -21.73 10.66
N ASN A 68 10.66 -21.48 9.96
CA ASN A 68 10.67 -20.70 8.72
C ASN A 68 11.08 -19.24 8.94
N MET A 69 10.74 -18.63 10.10
CA MET A 69 11.20 -17.29 10.44
C MET A 69 12.71 -17.26 10.66
N GLY A 70 13.30 -18.34 11.22
CA GLY A 70 14.74 -18.48 11.35
C GLY A 70 15.45 -18.66 10.00
N VAL A 71 14.82 -19.36 9.06
CA VAL A 71 15.33 -19.46 7.68
C VAL A 71 15.34 -18.10 7.04
N GLU A 72 14.21 -17.36 7.11
CA GLU A 72 14.08 -16.03 6.56
C GLU A 72 15.11 -15.07 7.18
N TRP A 73 15.18 -14.98 8.50
CA TRP A 73 16.12 -14.09 9.19
C TRP A 73 17.59 -14.34 8.78
N ARG A 74 18.00 -15.59 8.66
CA ARG A 74 19.35 -15.94 8.20
C ARG A 74 19.58 -15.57 6.74
N SER A 75 18.56 -15.74 5.89
CA SER A 75 18.64 -15.42 4.44
C SER A 75 18.93 -13.95 4.19
N ILE A 76 18.33 -13.07 5.00
CA ILE A 76 18.50 -11.61 4.90
C ILE A 76 19.73 -11.07 5.64
N GLY A 77 20.54 -11.93 6.30
CA GLY A 77 21.81 -11.56 6.96
C GLY A 77 21.76 -11.58 8.48
N ALA A 78 20.78 -12.21 9.10
CA ALA A 78 20.65 -12.40 10.54
C ALA A 78 20.78 -11.08 11.33
N GLU A 79 21.62 -11.04 12.36
CA GLU A 79 21.84 -9.84 13.20
C GLU A 79 22.34 -8.61 12.43
N LYS A 80 22.96 -8.82 11.26
CA LYS A 80 23.45 -7.76 10.38
C LYS A 80 22.41 -7.30 9.36
N SER A 81 21.24 -7.91 9.38
CA SER A 81 20.13 -7.57 8.47
C SER A 81 19.53 -6.20 8.80
N VAL A 82 18.70 -5.71 7.90
CA VAL A 82 17.97 -4.45 8.07
C VAL A 82 17.05 -4.46 9.30
N ILE A 83 16.58 -5.62 9.74
CA ILE A 83 15.72 -5.73 10.93
C ILE A 83 16.50 -5.93 12.24
N GLY A 84 17.78 -6.33 12.18
CA GLY A 84 18.66 -6.49 13.34
C GLY A 84 18.40 -7.76 14.14
N LYS A 85 18.67 -7.68 15.47
CA LYS A 85 18.52 -8.78 16.42
C LYS A 85 17.06 -8.97 16.85
N PRO A 86 16.64 -10.21 17.19
CA PRO A 86 15.35 -10.42 17.82
C PRO A 86 15.31 -9.75 19.21
N ILE A 87 14.18 -9.12 19.53
CA ILE A 87 13.94 -8.44 20.80
C ILE A 87 12.84 -9.06 21.64
N ALA A 88 12.19 -10.12 21.14
CA ALA A 88 11.14 -10.87 21.81
C ALA A 88 11.11 -12.32 21.29
N ASN A 89 10.48 -13.20 22.03
CA ASN A 89 10.16 -14.53 21.55
C ASN A 89 9.10 -14.47 20.44
N GLU A 90 9.05 -15.55 19.67
CA GLU A 90 7.97 -15.81 18.73
C GLU A 90 6.61 -15.84 19.44
N VAL A 91 5.62 -15.21 18.82
CA VAL A 91 4.22 -15.26 19.24
C VAL A 91 3.40 -15.91 18.13
N CYS A 92 2.67 -16.97 18.47
CA CYS A 92 1.81 -17.68 17.52
C CYS A 92 0.36 -17.67 17.98
N ASP A 93 -0.55 -17.41 17.06
CA ASP A 93 -1.98 -17.59 17.23
C ASP A 93 -2.41 -18.90 16.56
N TRP A 94 -3.04 -19.77 17.37
CA TRP A 94 -3.53 -21.08 16.95
C TRP A 94 -5.06 -21.12 16.84
N THR A 95 -5.71 -19.97 16.82
CA THR A 95 -7.17 -19.91 16.80
C THR A 95 -7.74 -20.37 15.46
N GLN A 96 -8.88 -21.04 15.48
CA GLN A 96 -9.64 -21.48 14.31
C GLN A 96 -8.88 -22.39 13.32
N GLY A 97 -7.91 -23.18 13.80
CA GLY A 97 -7.14 -24.08 12.93
C GLY A 97 -6.15 -23.39 12.01
N ARG A 98 -5.89 -22.10 12.20
CA ARG A 98 -4.88 -21.32 11.51
C ARG A 98 -3.68 -21.10 12.42
N VAL A 99 -2.49 -21.28 11.88
CA VAL A 99 -1.23 -20.99 12.58
C VAL A 99 -0.63 -19.75 11.96
N ASN A 100 -0.62 -18.68 12.74
CA ASN A 100 0.03 -17.43 12.31
C ASN A 100 1.03 -17.06 13.37
N CYS A 101 2.28 -16.82 12.99
CA CYS A 101 3.33 -16.47 13.93
C CYS A 101 3.98 -15.16 13.54
N TYR A 102 4.49 -14.43 14.53
CA TYR A 102 5.38 -13.30 14.30
C TYR A 102 6.45 -13.22 15.38
N GLN A 103 7.56 -12.59 15.03
CA GLN A 103 8.62 -12.28 15.99
C GLN A 103 9.12 -10.85 15.74
N ASN A 104 9.32 -10.10 16.82
CA ASN A 104 9.80 -8.73 16.76
C ASN A 104 11.32 -8.66 16.81
N PHE A 105 11.88 -7.72 16.05
CA PHE A 105 13.30 -7.41 15.93
C PHE A 105 13.54 -5.92 16.22
N GLU A 106 14.79 -5.50 16.36
CA GLU A 106 15.16 -4.11 16.67
C GLU A 106 14.52 -3.10 15.71
N ASN A 107 14.49 -3.39 14.41
CA ASN A 107 14.01 -2.47 13.38
C ASN A 107 12.86 -3.03 12.53
N GLY A 108 12.20 -4.09 12.98
CA GLY A 108 11.13 -4.72 12.19
C GLY A 108 10.50 -5.92 12.87
N ALA A 109 9.88 -6.75 12.07
CA ALA A 109 9.37 -8.06 12.48
C ALA A 109 9.36 -9.01 11.29
N ILE A 110 9.36 -10.31 11.58
CA ILE A 110 9.03 -11.36 10.62
C ILE A 110 7.64 -11.88 10.99
N SER A 111 6.78 -12.00 10.00
CA SER A 111 5.47 -12.64 10.10
C SER A 111 5.48 -13.90 9.24
N TRP A 112 4.83 -14.96 9.72
CA TRP A 112 4.74 -16.23 9.02
C TRP A 112 3.33 -16.80 9.08
N THR A 113 2.87 -17.33 7.95
CA THR A 113 1.71 -18.21 7.85
C THR A 113 2.01 -19.38 6.93
N PRO A 114 1.30 -20.53 7.03
CA PRO A 114 1.50 -21.64 6.10
C PRO A 114 1.26 -21.28 4.63
N SER A 115 0.38 -20.30 4.37
CA SER A 115 -0.01 -19.89 3.01
C SER A 115 0.87 -18.81 2.41
N THR A 116 1.49 -17.98 3.22
CA THR A 116 2.31 -16.86 2.72
C THR A 116 3.80 -17.12 2.81
N GLY A 117 4.24 -17.99 3.72
CA GLY A 117 5.65 -18.11 4.08
C GLY A 117 6.05 -17.08 5.14
N ALA A 118 7.35 -16.99 5.40
CA ALA A 118 7.95 -16.05 6.33
C ALA A 118 8.44 -14.82 5.57
N HIS A 119 8.02 -13.62 5.98
CA HIS A 119 8.42 -12.36 5.37
C HIS A 119 8.69 -11.30 6.43
N TYR A 120 9.78 -10.54 6.25
CA TYR A 120 10.06 -9.42 7.14
C TYR A 120 9.32 -8.15 6.69
N THR A 121 9.04 -7.29 7.65
CA THR A 121 8.55 -5.92 7.43
C THR A 121 9.38 -4.93 8.24
N THR A 122 9.72 -3.78 7.66
CA THR A 122 10.55 -2.77 8.32
C THR A 122 10.20 -1.35 7.91
N GLY A 123 10.73 -0.37 8.61
CA GLY A 123 10.70 1.05 8.24
C GLY A 123 9.31 1.62 7.96
N ALA A 124 9.20 2.39 6.87
CA ALA A 124 7.98 3.09 6.49
C ALA A 124 6.85 2.12 6.06
N ILE A 125 7.21 1.01 5.41
CA ILE A 125 6.24 -0.03 5.02
C ILE A 125 5.59 -0.65 6.25
N ARG A 126 6.40 -1.05 7.26
CA ARG A 126 5.86 -1.60 8.50
C ARG A 126 4.99 -0.58 9.25
N LYS A 127 5.40 0.70 9.29
CA LYS A 127 4.62 1.76 9.93
C LYS A 127 3.24 1.93 9.27
N GLU A 128 3.18 1.91 7.95
CA GLU A 128 1.92 1.99 7.21
C GLU A 128 1.05 0.74 7.43
N TRP A 129 1.64 -0.46 7.44
CA TRP A 129 0.94 -1.69 7.74
C TRP A 129 0.36 -1.69 9.16
N ALA A 130 1.13 -1.21 10.15
CA ALA A 130 0.67 -1.01 11.52
C ALA A 130 -0.51 -0.04 11.61
N ARG A 131 -0.43 1.09 10.90
CA ARG A 131 -1.51 2.09 10.84
C ARG A 131 -2.81 1.51 10.27
N ARG A 132 -2.70 0.48 9.44
CA ARG A 132 -3.81 -0.26 8.82
C ARG A 132 -4.21 -1.52 9.61
N ASN A 133 -3.83 -1.64 10.89
CA ASN A 133 -4.16 -2.76 11.78
C ASN A 133 -3.49 -4.09 11.37
N TYR A 134 -2.28 -4.04 10.82
CA TYR A 134 -1.48 -5.20 10.46
C TYR A 134 -2.27 -6.23 9.61
N GLU A 135 -2.11 -7.52 9.90
CA GLU A 135 -2.79 -8.64 9.23
C GLU A 135 -4.32 -8.64 9.40
N HIS A 136 -4.82 -7.99 10.43
CA HIS A 136 -6.26 -7.85 10.68
C HIS A 136 -6.89 -6.73 9.84
N GLY A 137 -6.08 -5.94 9.17
CA GLY A 137 -6.52 -4.88 8.27
C GLY A 137 -6.75 -5.34 6.85
N VAL A 138 -7.03 -4.39 5.99
CA VAL A 138 -7.40 -4.61 4.57
C VAL A 138 -6.31 -5.32 3.76
N LEU A 139 -5.04 -5.20 4.14
CA LEU A 139 -3.90 -5.74 3.39
C LEU A 139 -3.67 -7.25 3.62
N GLY A 140 -4.01 -7.77 4.82
CA GLY A 140 -3.63 -9.12 5.22
C GLY A 140 -2.12 -9.25 5.48
N TYR A 141 -1.58 -10.46 5.36
CA TYR A 141 -0.17 -10.76 5.58
C TYR A 141 0.72 -10.36 4.39
N PRO A 142 2.02 -10.06 4.63
CA PRO A 142 2.99 -9.92 3.56
C PRO A 142 3.17 -11.26 2.84
N ILE A 143 3.34 -11.23 1.52
CA ILE A 143 3.54 -12.40 0.65
C ILE A 143 4.86 -12.36 -0.10
N GLU A 144 5.60 -11.28 0.01
CA GLU A 144 6.96 -11.08 -0.52
C GLU A 144 7.72 -10.14 0.42
N ASP A 145 9.03 -10.12 0.32
CA ASP A 145 9.87 -9.17 1.02
C ASP A 145 9.87 -7.79 0.34
N GLU A 146 10.36 -6.78 1.08
CA GLU A 146 10.54 -5.44 0.55
C GLU A 146 11.43 -5.44 -0.68
N LYS A 147 10.97 -4.83 -1.77
CA LYS A 147 11.72 -4.63 -3.01
C LYS A 147 12.08 -3.17 -3.19
N LYS A 148 13.35 -2.90 -3.44
CA LYS A 148 13.88 -1.58 -3.77
C LYS A 148 13.79 -1.35 -5.27
N LEU A 149 13.42 -0.14 -5.65
CA LEU A 149 13.31 0.33 -7.02
C LEU A 149 14.19 1.58 -7.22
N SER A 150 14.20 2.12 -8.41
CA SER A 150 14.88 3.40 -8.70
C SER A 150 14.21 4.58 -7.99
N ASN A 151 14.95 5.70 -7.87
CA ASN A 151 14.45 6.97 -7.32
C ASN A 151 13.89 6.87 -5.90
N ASP A 152 14.56 6.06 -5.04
CA ASP A 152 14.21 5.81 -3.64
C ASP A 152 12.84 5.17 -3.41
N TRP A 153 12.22 4.67 -4.46
CA TRP A 153 11.00 3.90 -4.31
C TRP A 153 11.29 2.49 -3.81
N LYS A 154 10.37 2.00 -2.99
CA LYS A 154 10.32 0.62 -2.54
C LYS A 154 8.87 0.22 -2.31
N TYR A 155 8.61 -1.07 -2.41
CA TYR A 155 7.30 -1.63 -2.15
C TYR A 155 7.39 -3.00 -1.52
N GLN A 156 6.31 -3.43 -0.93
CA GLN A 156 6.12 -4.78 -0.44
C GLN A 156 4.71 -5.24 -0.77
N ARG A 157 4.60 -6.49 -1.20
CA ARG A 157 3.32 -7.11 -1.51
C ARG A 157 2.71 -7.78 -0.30
N PHE A 158 1.42 -7.62 -0.20
CA PHE A 158 0.55 -8.24 0.79
C PHE A 158 -0.55 -9.02 0.07
N GLN A 159 -1.31 -9.83 0.80
CA GLN A 159 -2.37 -10.67 0.23
C GLN A 159 -3.35 -9.87 -0.64
N ASN A 160 -3.80 -8.72 -0.17
CA ASN A 160 -4.86 -7.94 -0.80
C ASN A 160 -4.38 -6.62 -1.42
N GLY A 161 -3.11 -6.32 -1.41
CA GLY A 161 -2.58 -5.07 -1.93
C GLY A 161 -1.08 -4.96 -1.78
N ASP A 162 -0.56 -3.78 -2.07
CA ASP A 162 0.85 -3.46 -1.93
C ASP A 162 1.01 -2.19 -1.10
N ILE A 163 2.05 -2.11 -0.29
CA ILE A 163 2.49 -0.86 0.33
C ILE A 163 3.68 -0.32 -0.46
N TRP A 164 3.59 0.94 -0.83
CA TRP A 164 4.61 1.69 -1.54
C TRP A 164 5.15 2.81 -0.66
N SER A 165 6.45 3.02 -0.66
CA SER A 165 7.05 4.17 0.04
C SER A 165 8.19 4.78 -0.78
N ARG A 166 8.47 6.06 -0.55
CA ARG A 166 9.57 6.78 -1.19
C ARG A 166 10.37 7.53 -0.14
N GLY A 167 11.62 7.10 0.08
CA GLY A 167 12.47 7.65 1.14
C GLY A 167 11.81 7.55 2.50
N THR A 168 11.78 8.65 3.25
CA THR A 168 11.11 8.78 4.56
C THR A 168 9.71 9.38 4.48
N LYS A 169 9.22 9.64 3.25
CA LYS A 169 7.91 10.25 3.01
C LYS A 169 6.77 9.28 3.30
N GLU A 170 5.55 9.81 3.20
CA GLU A 170 4.33 9.01 3.37
C GLU A 170 4.33 7.77 2.47
N SER A 171 3.86 6.68 3.05
CA SER A 171 3.58 5.46 2.30
C SER A 171 2.16 5.51 1.75
N ARG A 172 1.94 4.83 0.61
CA ARG A 172 0.64 4.67 -0.05
C ARG A 172 0.35 3.20 -0.24
N ILE A 173 -0.93 2.85 -0.23
CA ILE A 173 -1.35 1.50 -0.55
C ILE A 173 -1.99 1.46 -1.93
N VAL A 174 -1.85 0.31 -2.61
CA VAL A 174 -2.53 0.02 -3.87
C VAL A 174 -3.28 -1.30 -3.68
N LEU A 175 -4.61 -1.25 -3.73
CA LEU A 175 -5.45 -2.38 -3.32
C LEU A 175 -6.14 -3.07 -4.51
N TYR A 176 -6.47 -4.34 -4.33
CA TYR A 176 -7.39 -5.14 -5.16
C TYR A 176 -7.34 -4.85 -6.67
N ASN A 177 -8.46 -4.38 -7.20
CA ASN A 177 -8.68 -4.13 -8.62
C ASN A 177 -7.78 -3.03 -9.19
N LEU A 178 -7.43 -2.02 -8.38
CA LEU A 178 -6.49 -0.97 -8.77
C LEU A 178 -5.07 -1.52 -8.88
N ARG A 179 -4.67 -2.43 -7.98
CA ARG A 179 -3.40 -3.17 -8.09
C ARG A 179 -3.34 -3.99 -9.38
N ASP A 180 -4.40 -4.73 -9.69
CA ASP A 180 -4.49 -5.53 -10.91
C ASP A 180 -4.41 -4.64 -12.16
N SER A 181 -5.12 -3.52 -12.17
CA SER A 181 -5.07 -2.53 -13.25
C SER A 181 -3.66 -1.93 -13.39
N PHE A 182 -3.02 -1.59 -12.28
CA PHE A 182 -1.66 -1.07 -12.26
C PHE A 182 -0.66 -2.02 -12.93
N TYR A 183 -0.62 -3.27 -12.50
CA TYR A 183 0.32 -4.26 -13.07
C TYR A 183 -0.01 -4.63 -14.51
N LYS A 184 -1.28 -4.77 -14.86
CA LYS A 184 -1.73 -5.04 -16.24
C LYS A 184 -1.27 -3.96 -17.21
N ASN A 185 -1.14 -2.72 -16.74
CA ASN A 185 -0.77 -1.57 -17.56
C ASN A 185 0.71 -1.15 -17.40
N GLY A 186 1.58 -2.10 -17.03
CA GLY A 186 3.03 -1.95 -17.01
C GLY A 186 3.62 -1.51 -15.68
N GLY A 187 2.80 -1.37 -14.63
CA GLY A 187 3.26 -1.13 -13.25
C GLY A 187 4.18 0.08 -13.11
N TYR A 188 5.18 -0.06 -12.24
CA TYR A 188 6.11 1.03 -11.92
C TYR A 188 6.86 1.58 -13.14
N SER A 189 7.27 0.72 -14.08
CA SER A 189 8.00 1.13 -15.27
C SER A 189 7.21 2.06 -16.19
N SER A 190 5.88 1.92 -16.21
CA SER A 190 4.97 2.71 -17.05
C SER A 190 4.32 3.87 -16.32
N LEU A 191 3.97 3.68 -15.05
CA LEU A 191 3.13 4.60 -14.29
C LEU A 191 3.86 5.31 -13.14
N GLY A 192 5.06 4.85 -12.78
CA GLY A 192 5.76 5.30 -11.57
C GLY A 192 5.09 4.80 -10.30
N GLY A 193 5.45 5.37 -9.15
CA GLY A 193 4.84 5.05 -7.87
C GLY A 193 3.54 5.82 -7.60
N PRO A 194 2.69 5.35 -6.66
CA PRO A 194 1.44 6.02 -6.30
C PRO A 194 1.72 7.36 -5.59
N VAL A 195 1.00 8.42 -5.98
CA VAL A 195 1.14 9.77 -5.41
C VAL A 195 -0.06 10.18 -4.57
N ALA A 196 -1.11 9.37 -4.56
CA ALA A 196 -2.30 9.56 -3.72
C ALA A 196 -2.86 8.18 -3.31
N ASP A 197 -3.71 8.16 -2.30
CA ASP A 197 -4.52 6.99 -1.99
C ASP A 197 -5.64 6.84 -3.04
N GLU A 198 -6.29 5.68 -3.05
CA GLU A 198 -7.46 5.44 -3.89
C GLU A 198 -8.62 6.36 -3.51
N GLU A 199 -9.41 6.74 -4.49
CA GLU A 199 -10.60 7.56 -4.30
C GLU A 199 -11.80 6.99 -5.05
N SER A 200 -12.94 6.99 -4.38
CA SER A 200 -14.22 6.65 -5.03
C SER A 200 -14.70 7.83 -5.86
N MET A 201 -14.94 7.57 -7.14
CA MET A 201 -15.47 8.55 -8.09
C MET A 201 -17.00 8.51 -8.19
N GLY A 202 -17.65 7.59 -7.45
CA GLY A 202 -19.06 7.31 -7.57
C GLY A 202 -19.40 6.34 -8.71
N ARG A 203 -20.65 5.84 -8.74
CA ARG A 203 -21.15 4.89 -9.75
C ARG A 203 -20.32 3.60 -9.84
N GLY A 204 -19.66 3.20 -8.72
CA GLY A 204 -18.78 2.04 -8.66
C GLY A 204 -17.38 2.27 -9.28
N TRP A 205 -17.05 3.45 -9.73
CA TRP A 205 -15.73 3.78 -10.23
C TRP A 205 -14.77 4.15 -9.12
N TRP A 206 -13.54 3.62 -9.23
CA TRP A 206 -12.40 3.90 -8.38
C TRP A 206 -11.23 4.40 -9.18
N ARG A 207 -10.49 5.37 -8.65
CA ARG A 207 -9.29 5.94 -9.23
C ARG A 207 -8.16 5.96 -8.23
N GLN A 208 -6.95 5.72 -8.71
CA GLN A 208 -5.73 6.04 -7.97
C GLN A 208 -4.74 6.74 -8.86
N ARG A 209 -4.13 7.80 -8.32
CA ARG A 209 -3.17 8.63 -9.05
C ARG A 209 -1.75 8.12 -8.85
N PHE A 210 -1.02 8.00 -9.95
CA PHE A 210 0.39 7.66 -10.01
C PHE A 210 1.18 8.79 -10.67
N GLN A 211 2.53 8.71 -10.62
CA GLN A 211 3.40 9.77 -11.15
C GLN A 211 3.07 10.11 -12.62
N TYR A 212 2.85 9.10 -13.45
CA TYR A 212 2.71 9.25 -14.89
C TYR A 212 1.33 8.91 -15.45
N GLY A 213 0.34 8.68 -14.59
CA GLY A 213 -1.01 8.38 -15.02
C GLY A 213 -1.95 8.11 -13.86
N ASP A 214 -3.21 7.89 -14.18
CA ASP A 214 -4.24 7.48 -13.23
C ASP A 214 -4.73 6.08 -13.59
N VAL A 215 -4.83 5.24 -12.59
CA VAL A 215 -5.34 3.87 -12.71
C VAL A 215 -6.81 3.85 -12.32
N TRP A 216 -7.61 3.16 -13.11
CA TRP A 216 -9.04 3.08 -12.94
C TRP A 216 -9.53 1.65 -12.87
N SER A 217 -10.54 1.43 -12.04
CA SER A 217 -11.30 0.20 -11.96
C SER A 217 -12.78 0.48 -11.70
N LYS A 218 -13.64 -0.50 -11.99
CA LYS A 218 -15.07 -0.42 -11.69
C LYS A 218 -15.52 -1.68 -10.97
N ASP A 219 -16.27 -1.50 -9.87
CA ASP A 219 -16.79 -2.58 -9.05
C ASP A 219 -17.65 -3.56 -9.88
N GLY A 220 -17.53 -4.85 -9.58
CA GLY A 220 -18.28 -5.90 -10.25
C GLY A 220 -17.94 -6.10 -11.73
N THR A 221 -16.86 -5.50 -12.24
CA THR A 221 -16.48 -5.60 -13.66
C THR A 221 -14.99 -5.92 -13.81
N ASN A 222 -14.60 -6.27 -15.05
CA ASN A 222 -13.19 -6.43 -15.44
C ASN A 222 -12.57 -5.15 -16.02
N TYR A 223 -13.18 -3.99 -15.80
CA TYR A 223 -12.63 -2.73 -16.29
C TYR A 223 -11.36 -2.37 -15.54
N ARG A 224 -10.26 -2.31 -16.27
CA ARG A 224 -8.90 -2.09 -15.81
C ARG A 224 -8.18 -1.18 -16.80
N PHE A 225 -8.38 0.14 -16.66
CA PHE A 225 -7.89 1.12 -17.60
C PHE A 225 -6.94 2.11 -16.94
N VAL A 226 -6.15 2.77 -17.77
CA VAL A 226 -5.28 3.87 -17.35
C VAL A 226 -5.47 5.05 -18.30
N ILE A 227 -5.23 6.24 -17.77
CA ILE A 227 -5.09 7.46 -18.54
C ILE A 227 -3.75 8.09 -18.18
N LYS A 228 -2.90 8.42 -19.15
CA LYS A 228 -1.53 8.81 -18.92
C LYS A 228 -1.21 10.21 -19.48
N PHE A 229 -0.15 10.81 -18.92
CA PHE A 229 0.51 12.02 -19.44
C PHE A 229 -0.45 13.11 -19.96
N ASP A 230 -0.25 13.52 -21.19
CA ASP A 230 -1.02 14.59 -21.84
C ASP A 230 -2.52 14.33 -21.95
N LEU A 231 -2.90 13.06 -22.14
CA LEU A 231 -4.31 12.66 -22.17
C LEU A 231 -4.97 12.85 -20.79
N ARG A 232 -4.24 12.51 -19.70
CA ARG A 232 -4.69 12.78 -18.34
C ARG A 232 -4.85 14.26 -18.06
N ASP A 233 -3.86 15.05 -18.49
CA ASP A 233 -3.88 16.50 -18.27
C ASP A 233 -5.03 17.16 -19.04
N SER A 234 -5.25 16.73 -20.28
CA SER A 234 -6.40 17.15 -21.09
C SER A 234 -7.73 16.77 -20.44
N TRP A 235 -7.84 15.51 -19.99
CA TRP A 235 -9.03 15.03 -19.30
C TRP A 235 -9.34 15.87 -18.04
N ASN A 236 -8.31 16.20 -17.23
CA ASN A 236 -8.48 17.03 -16.05
C ASN A 236 -8.90 18.48 -16.39
N GLN A 237 -8.31 19.09 -17.43
CA GLN A 237 -8.65 20.44 -17.89
C GLN A 237 -10.12 20.53 -18.35
N HIS A 238 -10.67 19.45 -18.90
CA HIS A 238 -12.05 19.35 -19.38
C HIS A 238 -13.00 18.74 -18.35
N ARG A 239 -12.86 19.13 -17.08
CA ARG A 239 -13.72 18.73 -15.94
C ARG A 239 -13.73 17.21 -15.65
N GLY A 240 -12.82 16.45 -16.25
CA GLY A 240 -12.57 15.05 -15.92
C GLY A 240 -13.84 14.20 -15.77
N PHE A 241 -13.94 13.53 -14.63
CA PHE A 241 -15.01 12.57 -14.37
C PHE A 241 -16.42 13.17 -14.40
N SER A 242 -16.58 14.42 -13.96
CA SER A 242 -17.90 15.05 -13.91
C SER A 242 -18.52 15.31 -15.29
N TRP A 243 -17.70 15.45 -16.32
CA TRP A 243 -18.15 15.72 -17.69
C TRP A 243 -17.82 14.59 -18.67
N LEU A 244 -16.57 14.19 -18.72
CA LEU A 244 -16.11 13.13 -19.64
C LEU A 244 -16.42 11.72 -19.14
N GLY A 245 -16.62 11.55 -17.83
CA GLY A 245 -16.74 10.23 -17.22
C GLY A 245 -15.39 9.52 -17.08
N ALA A 246 -15.43 8.25 -16.68
CA ALA A 246 -14.25 7.41 -16.54
C ALA A 246 -13.71 6.97 -17.93
N PRO A 247 -12.41 6.62 -18.01
CA PRO A 247 -11.89 5.95 -19.20
C PRO A 247 -12.53 4.58 -19.38
N VAL A 248 -12.91 4.25 -20.62
CA VAL A 248 -13.56 2.97 -21.00
C VAL A 248 -12.68 2.12 -21.92
N ALA A 249 -11.49 2.59 -22.24
CA ALA A 249 -10.44 1.86 -22.95
C ALA A 249 -9.09 2.40 -22.49
N ASN A 250 -8.00 1.73 -22.83
CA ASN A 250 -6.66 2.33 -22.74
C ASN A 250 -6.43 3.33 -23.87
N GLU A 251 -5.40 4.13 -23.73
CA GLU A 251 -4.95 5.05 -24.79
C GLU A 251 -4.63 4.30 -26.08
N GLU A 252 -4.95 4.90 -27.20
CA GLU A 252 -4.74 4.35 -28.53
C GLU A 252 -3.86 5.29 -29.37
N ASN A 253 -2.81 4.74 -29.96
CA ASN A 253 -2.04 5.44 -30.97
C ASN A 253 -2.79 5.39 -32.30
N MET A 254 -3.25 6.54 -32.77
CA MET A 254 -4.06 6.66 -34.01
C MET A 254 -3.20 6.86 -35.26
N GLY A 255 -1.87 7.00 -35.10
CA GLY A 255 -0.97 7.37 -36.19
C GLY A 255 -0.81 8.89 -36.35
N ASN A 256 0.17 9.31 -37.16
CA ASN A 256 0.48 10.73 -37.43
C ASN A 256 0.67 11.58 -36.16
N GLY A 257 1.16 10.97 -35.08
CA GLY A 257 1.36 11.60 -33.79
C GLY A 257 0.10 11.79 -32.93
N TYR A 258 -1.07 11.38 -33.40
CA TYR A 258 -2.31 11.47 -32.63
C TYR A 258 -2.47 10.31 -31.66
N TRP A 259 -2.93 10.65 -30.45
CA TRP A 259 -3.30 9.72 -29.41
C TRP A 259 -4.74 10.00 -28.96
N ARG A 260 -5.46 8.96 -28.64
CA ARG A 260 -6.86 9.02 -28.19
C ARG A 260 -7.06 8.23 -26.91
N GLN A 261 -7.84 8.80 -25.99
CA GLN A 261 -8.39 8.14 -24.82
C GLN A 261 -9.92 8.15 -24.92
N ARG A 262 -10.53 6.99 -24.96
CA ARG A 262 -11.99 6.91 -24.89
C ARG A 262 -12.47 6.97 -23.44
N CYS A 263 -13.44 7.85 -23.19
CA CYS A 263 -14.16 7.99 -21.93
C CYS A 263 -15.66 7.72 -22.12
N GLU A 264 -16.41 7.61 -21.01
CA GLU A 264 -17.85 7.32 -21.06
C GLU A 264 -18.60 8.28 -22.00
N ASN A 265 -18.35 9.60 -21.87
CA ASN A 265 -19.12 10.63 -22.56
C ASN A 265 -18.38 11.33 -23.72
N GLY A 266 -17.11 11.01 -23.96
CA GLY A 266 -16.33 11.66 -25.00
C GLY A 266 -14.98 11.00 -25.19
N ASP A 267 -14.26 11.45 -26.20
CA ASP A 267 -12.89 11.03 -26.50
C ASP A 267 -11.94 12.19 -26.30
N VAL A 268 -10.87 11.96 -25.54
CA VAL A 268 -9.77 12.92 -25.34
C VAL A 268 -8.71 12.67 -26.40
N TRP A 269 -8.27 13.75 -27.06
CA TRP A 269 -7.29 13.69 -28.10
C TRP A 269 -6.09 14.59 -27.83
N THR A 270 -4.91 14.06 -28.08
CA THR A 270 -3.64 14.83 -28.08
C THR A 270 -2.85 14.53 -29.33
N ARG A 271 -1.89 15.40 -29.63
CA ARG A 271 -0.96 15.20 -30.73
C ARG A 271 0.46 15.46 -30.25
N ASN A 272 1.40 14.58 -30.61
CA ASN A 272 2.80 14.73 -30.23
C ASN A 272 3.34 16.11 -30.65
N GLY A 273 3.96 16.83 -29.72
CA GLY A 273 4.54 18.14 -29.95
C GLY A 273 3.54 19.29 -30.09
N ALA A 274 2.23 19.03 -29.94
CA ALA A 274 1.20 20.08 -29.96
C ALA A 274 0.77 20.42 -28.53
N SER A 275 0.56 21.72 -28.28
CA SER A 275 0.00 22.20 -27.00
C SER A 275 -1.52 22.03 -26.95
N GLU A 276 -2.15 22.04 -28.14
CA GLU A 276 -3.60 21.94 -28.27
C GLU A 276 -4.04 20.51 -27.99
N LYS A 277 -5.10 20.40 -27.19
CA LYS A 277 -5.73 19.16 -26.78
C LYS A 277 -7.23 19.32 -26.96
N TYR A 278 -7.85 18.38 -27.64
CA TYR A 278 -9.26 18.49 -28.05
C TYR A 278 -10.09 17.36 -27.49
N ILE A 279 -11.37 17.66 -27.27
CA ILE A 279 -12.38 16.68 -26.86
C ILE A 279 -13.38 16.52 -27.99
N VAL A 280 -13.81 15.27 -28.23
CA VAL A 280 -14.92 14.96 -29.15
C VAL A 280 -16.03 14.36 -28.31
N MET A 281 -17.11 15.11 -28.11
CA MET A 281 -18.19 14.75 -27.17
C MET A 281 -19.36 14.05 -27.84
N LEU A 282 -20.03 13.22 -27.10
CA LEU A 282 -21.36 12.58 -27.33
C LEU A 282 -21.82 12.54 -28.79
N ASN A 283 -22.69 13.49 -29.20
CA ASN A 283 -23.30 13.49 -30.53
C ASN A 283 -22.27 13.70 -31.64
N LEU A 284 -21.34 14.60 -31.46
CA LEU A 284 -20.21 14.81 -32.40
C LEU A 284 -19.36 13.54 -32.53
N ARG A 285 -19.10 12.83 -31.41
CA ARG A 285 -18.39 11.55 -31.42
C ARG A 285 -19.14 10.50 -32.24
N LYS A 286 -20.46 10.39 -32.07
CA LYS A 286 -21.30 9.47 -32.82
C LYS A 286 -21.21 9.73 -34.31
N GLU A 287 -21.36 10.99 -34.74
CA GLU A 287 -21.24 11.41 -36.14
C GLU A 287 -19.84 11.21 -36.71
N TYR A 288 -18.82 11.49 -35.91
CA TYR A 288 -17.44 11.25 -36.30
C TYR A 288 -17.18 9.80 -36.68
N TYR A 289 -17.62 8.86 -35.86
CA TYR A 289 -17.46 7.43 -36.17
C TYR A 289 -18.36 6.98 -37.32
N ALA A 290 -19.58 7.48 -37.41
CA ALA A 290 -20.48 7.18 -38.54
C ALA A 290 -19.88 7.62 -39.87
N LYS A 291 -19.10 8.69 -39.93
CA LYS A 291 -18.42 9.20 -41.14
C LYS A 291 -17.01 8.59 -41.34
N GLY A 292 -16.66 7.51 -40.63
CA GLY A 292 -15.44 6.75 -40.82
C GLY A 292 -14.28 7.17 -39.92
N GLY A 293 -14.50 8.05 -38.97
CA GLY A 293 -13.56 8.39 -37.89
C GLY A 293 -12.19 8.84 -38.39
N PHE A 294 -11.14 8.43 -37.68
CA PHE A 294 -9.77 8.89 -37.95
C PHE A 294 -9.28 8.57 -39.37
N SER A 295 -9.66 7.43 -39.92
CA SER A 295 -9.23 7.04 -41.29
C SER A 295 -9.71 7.99 -42.38
N LYS A 296 -10.92 8.53 -42.22
CA LYS A 296 -11.55 9.44 -43.19
C LYS A 296 -11.34 10.91 -42.85
N LEU A 297 -11.45 11.27 -41.59
CA LEU A 297 -11.50 12.65 -41.12
C LEU A 297 -10.19 13.13 -40.46
N GLY A 298 -9.32 12.20 -40.07
CA GLY A 298 -8.16 12.52 -39.24
C GLY A 298 -8.53 12.89 -37.80
N GLY A 299 -7.60 13.44 -37.05
CA GLY A 299 -7.82 13.94 -35.70
C GLY A 299 -8.52 15.29 -35.65
N PRO A 300 -9.12 15.67 -34.48
CA PRO A 300 -9.71 16.98 -34.29
C PRO A 300 -8.64 18.09 -34.37
N VAL A 301 -9.02 19.25 -34.89
CA VAL A 301 -8.17 20.45 -35.00
C VAL A 301 -8.82 21.68 -34.38
N SER A 302 -9.99 21.54 -33.78
CA SER A 302 -10.66 22.58 -33.01
C SER A 302 -11.46 21.99 -31.83
N GLU A 303 -11.80 22.84 -30.88
CA GLU A 303 -12.87 22.52 -29.94
C GLU A 303 -14.22 22.54 -30.64
N GLU A 304 -15.23 21.91 -29.99
CA GLU A 304 -16.61 21.98 -30.45
C GLU A 304 -17.17 23.42 -30.31
N ARG A 305 -18.01 23.81 -31.24
CA ARG A 305 -18.66 25.12 -31.27
C ARG A 305 -20.16 24.99 -31.40
N ASN A 306 -20.89 25.65 -30.53
CA ASN A 306 -22.34 25.75 -30.62
C ASN A 306 -22.72 26.82 -31.64
N LEU A 307 -23.48 26.46 -32.65
CA LEU A 307 -24.00 27.34 -33.70
C LEU A 307 -25.50 27.62 -33.55
N GLY A 308 -26.02 27.50 -32.31
CA GLY A 308 -27.44 27.64 -32.00
C GLY A 308 -28.13 26.29 -31.87
N SER A 309 -28.72 25.77 -32.93
CA SER A 309 -29.43 24.47 -32.92
C SER A 309 -28.53 23.27 -33.22
N ILE A 310 -27.30 23.50 -33.64
CA ILE A 310 -26.32 22.46 -33.99
C ILE A 310 -24.96 22.73 -33.39
N TRP A 311 -24.22 21.67 -33.14
CA TRP A 311 -22.81 21.72 -32.75
C TRP A 311 -21.92 21.39 -33.94
N ARG A 312 -20.77 22.04 -34.07
CA ARG A 312 -19.75 21.79 -35.11
C ARG A 312 -18.38 21.54 -34.45
N GLN A 313 -17.64 20.63 -35.03
CA GLN A 313 -16.21 20.46 -34.75
C GLN A 313 -15.44 20.19 -36.02
N ASP A 314 -14.25 20.80 -36.12
CA ASP A 314 -13.38 20.68 -37.29
C ASP A 314 -12.31 19.59 -37.04
N PHE A 315 -12.05 18.82 -38.08
CA PHE A 315 -11.07 17.75 -38.13
C PHE A 315 -10.10 18.02 -39.33
N GLN A 316 -8.98 17.29 -39.38
CA GLN A 316 -7.96 17.52 -40.43
C GLN A 316 -8.52 17.49 -41.86
N LYS A 317 -9.54 16.69 -42.11
CA LYS A 317 -10.07 16.46 -43.48
C LYS A 317 -11.56 16.79 -43.61
N GLY A 318 -12.09 17.65 -42.76
CA GLY A 318 -13.48 18.07 -42.83
C GLY A 318 -14.09 18.45 -41.49
N SER A 319 -15.38 18.70 -41.47
CA SER A 319 -16.13 19.11 -40.29
C SER A 319 -17.29 18.15 -39.98
N ILE A 320 -17.59 18.01 -38.74
CA ILE A 320 -18.75 17.27 -38.24
C ILE A 320 -19.76 18.24 -37.65
N TYR A 321 -21.03 17.92 -37.86
CA TYR A 321 -22.17 18.62 -37.31
C TYR A 321 -23.06 17.62 -36.58
N ALA A 322 -23.60 18.01 -35.42
CA ALA A 322 -24.53 17.20 -34.62
C ALA A 322 -25.55 18.10 -33.93
N HIS A 323 -26.75 17.53 -33.69
CA HIS A 323 -27.85 18.17 -32.95
C HIS A 323 -27.80 17.78 -31.47
#